data_59c8857efa77e9821b0177a578db7235
#
_entry.id   59c8857efa77e9821b0177a578db7235
#
_cell.length_a   1.000
_cell.length_b   1.000
_cell.length_c   1.000
_cell.angle_alpha   90.00
_cell.angle_beta   90.00
_cell.angle_gamma   90.00
#
_symmetry.space_group_name_H-M   'P 1'
#
loop_
_entity.id
_entity.type
_entity.pdbx_description
1 polymer ?
#
loop_
_entity_poly.entity_id
_entity_poly.type
_entity_poly.pdbx_seq_one_letter_code
_entity_poly.pdbx_strand_id
1 'polypeptide(L)'
;DLKFFFENNSNKINEIKYGYRYYSIEDIKFRLVRDIFLTKVEYEQIMFLMFKEKQFNYKDLTKKLFFQKSDLKTLNNLGHLIGLHSQNHPTLMEKLNYDEQKNEYEKCLFSISSIIEKPTNEIKFMAHPCGSYNNDTLEILKKLGIELGFRDSMIIESKKGMKKINNNFLEIARANHSDIYKKIS
;
A
#
# COMPACT_ATOMS: atom_id res chain seq x y z
N ASP A 1 4.72 -26.21 -7.30
CA ASP A 1 4.08 -26.25 -8.62
C ASP A 1 2.97 -25.21 -8.70
N LEU A 2 3.11 -24.26 -9.61
CA LEU A 2 2.14 -23.16 -9.81
C LEU A 2 0.75 -23.65 -10.25
N LYS A 3 0.68 -24.73 -11.03
CA LYS A 3 -0.60 -25.29 -11.46
C LYS A 3 -1.43 -25.75 -10.27
N PHE A 4 -0.83 -26.55 -9.42
CA PHE A 4 -1.47 -27.01 -8.17
C PHE A 4 -1.86 -25.85 -7.23
N PHE A 5 -0.99 -24.83 -7.14
CA PHE A 5 -1.30 -23.62 -6.37
C PHE A 5 -2.55 -22.90 -6.89
N PHE A 6 -2.69 -22.72 -8.21
CA PHE A 6 -3.85 -22.07 -8.79
C PHE A 6 -5.13 -22.89 -8.68
N GLU A 7 -5.05 -24.20 -8.83
CA GLU A 7 -6.19 -25.11 -8.61
C GLU A 7 -6.73 -24.98 -7.19
N ASN A 8 -5.86 -24.99 -6.18
CA ASN A 8 -6.23 -24.84 -4.78
C ASN A 8 -6.74 -23.42 -4.41
N ASN A 9 -6.43 -22.41 -5.21
CA ASN A 9 -6.86 -21.03 -5.01
C ASN A 9 -7.94 -20.57 -6.00
N SER A 10 -8.60 -21.48 -6.72
CA SER A 10 -9.59 -21.16 -7.74
C SER A 10 -10.76 -20.33 -7.21
N ASN A 11 -11.28 -20.67 -6.03
CA ASN A 11 -12.34 -19.88 -5.38
C ASN A 11 -11.89 -18.46 -5.09
N LYS A 12 -10.67 -18.28 -4.58
CA LYS A 12 -10.10 -16.95 -4.28
C LYS A 12 -9.89 -16.13 -5.55
N ILE A 13 -9.48 -16.75 -6.66
CA ILE A 13 -9.38 -16.10 -7.96
C ILE A 13 -10.74 -15.56 -8.39
N ASN A 14 -11.80 -16.37 -8.27
CA ASN A 14 -13.16 -15.98 -8.64
C ASN A 14 -13.71 -14.87 -7.75
N GLU A 15 -13.49 -14.93 -6.43
CA GLU A 15 -13.87 -13.88 -5.49
C GLU A 15 -13.20 -12.54 -5.83
N ILE A 16 -11.89 -12.55 -6.10
CA ILE A 16 -11.16 -11.34 -6.50
C ILE A 16 -11.69 -10.83 -7.83
N LYS A 17 -11.94 -11.71 -8.82
CA LYS A 17 -12.49 -11.32 -10.12
C LYS A 17 -13.87 -10.67 -10.00
N TYR A 18 -14.70 -11.19 -9.13
CA TYR A 18 -16.02 -10.62 -8.87
C TYR A 18 -15.93 -9.22 -8.23
N GLY A 19 -15.03 -9.06 -7.24
CA GLY A 19 -14.83 -7.78 -6.56
C GLY A 19 -14.10 -6.72 -7.41
N TYR A 20 -13.17 -7.16 -8.25
CA TYR A 20 -12.30 -6.29 -9.05
C TYR A 20 -12.40 -6.63 -10.54
N ARG A 21 -13.52 -6.29 -11.14
CA ARG A 21 -13.86 -6.66 -12.53
C ARG A 21 -12.88 -6.15 -13.61
N TYR A 22 -12.10 -5.13 -13.31
CA TYR A 22 -11.09 -4.55 -14.21
C TYR A 22 -9.76 -5.33 -14.22
N TYR A 23 -9.52 -6.26 -13.28
CA TYR A 23 -8.35 -7.13 -13.36
C TYR A 23 -8.59 -8.29 -14.32
N SER A 24 -7.58 -8.60 -15.15
CA SER A 24 -7.55 -9.86 -15.90
C SER A 24 -7.36 -11.05 -14.96
N ILE A 25 -7.59 -12.25 -15.43
CA ILE A 25 -7.29 -13.47 -14.66
C ILE A 25 -5.77 -13.58 -14.41
N GLU A 26 -4.97 -13.18 -15.38
CA GLU A 26 -3.50 -13.17 -15.32
C GLU A 26 -3.01 -12.18 -14.26
N ASP A 27 -3.58 -10.99 -14.18
CA ASP A 27 -3.29 -10.01 -13.12
C ASP A 27 -3.59 -10.58 -11.73
N ILE A 28 -4.72 -11.25 -11.57
CA ILE A 28 -5.12 -11.87 -10.31
C ILE A 28 -4.15 -12.99 -9.94
N LYS A 29 -3.82 -13.87 -10.89
CA LYS A 29 -2.83 -14.94 -10.68
C LYS A 29 -1.45 -14.38 -10.30
N PHE A 30 -0.99 -13.37 -11.01
CA PHE A 30 0.27 -12.69 -10.69
C PHE A 30 0.28 -12.14 -9.26
N ARG A 31 -0.80 -11.47 -8.82
CA ARG A 31 -0.94 -10.96 -7.46
C ARG A 31 -0.93 -12.07 -6.41
N LEU A 32 -1.61 -13.18 -6.66
CA LEU A 32 -1.59 -14.34 -5.77
C LEU A 32 -0.20 -14.97 -5.64
N VAL A 33 0.53 -15.06 -6.75
CA VAL A 33 1.92 -15.53 -6.74
C VAL A 33 2.80 -14.60 -5.91
N ARG A 34 2.71 -13.29 -6.15
CA ARG A 34 3.47 -12.27 -5.42
C ARG A 34 3.18 -12.28 -3.92
N ASP A 35 1.89 -12.35 -3.53
CA ASP A 35 1.46 -12.06 -2.16
C ASP A 35 1.36 -13.34 -1.28
N ILE A 36 1.30 -14.53 -1.89
CA ILE A 36 1.01 -15.77 -1.16
C ILE A 36 2.00 -16.89 -1.48
N PHE A 37 2.38 -17.07 -2.75
CA PHE A 37 3.19 -18.20 -3.18
C PHE A 37 4.69 -17.95 -2.99
N LEU A 38 5.15 -16.74 -3.26
CA LEU A 38 6.56 -16.35 -3.16
C LEU A 38 6.82 -15.62 -1.84
N THR A 39 8.03 -15.80 -1.33
CA THR A 39 8.60 -14.86 -0.37
C THR A 39 8.97 -13.55 -1.06
N LYS A 40 9.12 -12.47 -0.30
CA LYS A 40 9.56 -11.18 -0.84
C LYS A 40 10.89 -11.29 -1.59
N VAL A 41 11.85 -12.05 -1.05
CA VAL A 41 13.18 -12.24 -1.65
C VAL A 41 13.08 -12.96 -2.99
N GLU A 42 12.32 -14.04 -3.06
CA GLU A 42 12.10 -14.80 -4.31
C GLU A 42 11.42 -13.93 -5.36
N TYR A 43 10.39 -13.16 -4.97
CA TYR A 43 9.71 -12.24 -5.87
C TYR A 43 10.67 -11.19 -6.44
N GLU A 44 11.47 -10.53 -5.59
CA GLU A 44 12.44 -9.51 -6.02
C GLU A 44 13.49 -10.10 -6.98
N GLN A 45 13.99 -11.30 -6.70
CA GLN A 45 14.93 -12.01 -7.56
C GLN A 45 14.34 -12.33 -8.93
N ILE A 46 13.11 -12.86 -8.96
CA ILE A 46 12.41 -13.20 -10.22
C ILE A 46 12.17 -11.92 -11.03
N MET A 47 11.70 -10.84 -10.42
CA MET A 47 11.48 -9.57 -11.11
C MET A 47 12.78 -8.99 -11.68
N PHE A 48 13.87 -9.07 -10.93
CA PHE A 48 15.18 -8.64 -11.41
C PHE A 48 15.64 -9.44 -12.65
N LEU A 49 15.48 -10.77 -12.62
CA LEU A 49 15.82 -11.63 -13.77
C LEU A 49 14.96 -11.32 -14.99
N MET A 50 13.65 -11.10 -14.79
CA MET A 50 12.73 -10.71 -15.86
C MET A 50 13.12 -9.35 -16.49
N PHE A 51 13.48 -8.35 -15.69
CA PHE A 51 13.95 -7.05 -16.20
C PHE A 51 15.25 -7.21 -17.01
N LYS A 52 16.18 -8.05 -16.53
CA LYS A 52 17.41 -8.33 -17.23
C LYS A 52 17.17 -9.04 -18.58
N GLU A 53 16.32 -10.06 -18.59
CA GLU A 53 15.95 -10.81 -19.79
C GLU A 53 15.29 -9.91 -20.85
N LYS A 54 14.37 -9.05 -20.42
CA LYS A 54 13.68 -8.08 -21.28
C LYS A 54 14.51 -6.84 -21.62
N GLN A 55 15.77 -6.78 -21.19
CA GLN A 55 16.68 -5.63 -21.37
C GLN A 55 16.02 -4.31 -20.91
N PHE A 56 15.26 -4.38 -19.84
CA PHE A 56 14.43 -3.27 -19.39
C PHE A 56 15.25 -2.26 -18.58
N ASN A 57 15.36 -1.03 -19.08
CA ASN A 57 16.05 0.03 -18.35
C ASN A 57 15.16 0.64 -17.27
N TYR A 58 15.14 0.01 -16.08
CA TYR A 58 14.35 0.48 -14.96
C TYR A 58 14.76 1.87 -14.45
N LYS A 59 16.03 2.29 -14.63
CA LYS A 59 16.53 3.61 -14.19
C LYS A 59 15.87 4.76 -14.93
N ASP A 60 15.62 4.62 -16.23
CA ASP A 60 14.96 5.64 -17.01
C ASP A 60 13.46 5.69 -16.73
N LEU A 61 12.86 4.53 -16.44
CA LEU A 61 11.45 4.45 -16.10
C LEU A 61 11.15 5.01 -14.70
N THR A 62 12.02 4.78 -13.72
CA THR A 62 11.82 5.32 -12.37
C THR A 62 11.75 6.86 -12.40
N LYS A 63 12.55 7.51 -13.24
CA LYS A 63 12.50 8.98 -13.41
C LYS A 63 11.19 9.49 -14.02
N LYS A 64 10.52 8.67 -14.84
CA LYS A 64 9.28 9.06 -15.53
C LYS A 64 8.01 8.71 -14.75
N LEU A 65 8.05 7.63 -13.97
CA LEU A 65 6.87 7.07 -13.32
C LEU A 65 6.75 7.44 -11.84
N PHE A 66 7.85 7.78 -11.19
CA PHE A 66 7.85 8.06 -9.76
C PHE A 66 8.30 9.49 -9.47
N PHE A 67 7.69 10.09 -8.45
CA PHE A 67 8.12 11.36 -7.92
C PHE A 67 9.61 11.33 -7.57
N GLN A 68 10.31 12.36 -7.97
CA GLN A 68 11.67 12.63 -7.51
C GLN A 68 11.59 13.39 -6.17
N LYS A 69 12.69 13.41 -5.43
CA LYS A 69 12.76 14.18 -4.17
C LYS A 69 12.41 15.66 -4.35
N SER A 70 12.85 16.24 -5.48
CA SER A 70 12.52 17.61 -5.87
C SER A 70 11.03 17.84 -6.06
N ASP A 71 10.29 16.85 -6.59
CA ASP A 71 8.87 16.99 -6.84
C ASP A 71 8.09 17.04 -5.50
N LEU A 72 8.46 16.20 -4.53
CA LEU A 72 7.88 16.25 -3.19
C LEU A 72 8.13 17.58 -2.49
N LYS A 73 9.36 18.11 -2.65
CA LYS A 73 9.74 19.44 -2.11
C LYS A 73 8.90 20.54 -2.74
N THR A 74 8.75 20.49 -4.06
CA THR A 74 7.91 21.44 -4.81
C THR A 74 6.46 21.40 -4.38
N LEU A 75 5.87 20.19 -4.26
CA LEU A 75 4.49 20.01 -3.79
C LEU A 75 4.30 20.58 -2.37
N ASN A 76 5.24 20.27 -1.47
CA ASN A 76 5.18 20.83 -0.11
C ASN A 76 5.27 22.37 -0.10
N ASN A 77 6.12 22.96 -0.92
CA ASN A 77 6.26 24.42 -1.04
C ASN A 77 5.01 25.10 -1.65
N LEU A 78 4.26 24.36 -2.48
CA LEU A 78 2.97 24.78 -3.03
C LEU A 78 1.82 24.63 -2.03
N GLY A 79 2.07 24.18 -0.80
CA GLY A 79 1.06 24.02 0.26
C GLY A 79 0.38 22.67 0.29
N HIS A 80 0.81 21.69 -0.52
CA HIS A 80 0.28 20.34 -0.41
C HIS A 80 0.78 19.63 0.84
N LEU A 81 -0.10 18.84 1.47
CA LEU A 81 0.24 18.03 2.62
C LEU A 81 0.85 16.71 2.15
N ILE A 82 2.07 16.43 2.60
CA ILE A 82 2.76 15.18 2.32
C ILE A 82 2.60 14.25 3.52
N GLY A 83 2.08 13.05 3.28
CA GLY A 83 1.80 12.06 4.32
C GLY A 83 2.50 10.72 4.09
N LEU A 84 2.42 9.84 5.10
CA LEU A 84 3.02 8.50 5.04
C LEU A 84 2.21 7.55 4.16
N HIS A 85 2.93 6.63 3.49
CA HIS A 85 2.33 5.49 2.79
C HIS A 85 3.22 4.24 2.89
N SER A 86 3.95 4.07 4.00
CA SER A 86 5.03 3.11 4.26
C SER A 86 6.27 3.31 3.37
N GLN A 87 7.35 2.63 3.71
CA GLN A 87 8.63 2.74 2.98
C GLN A 87 8.65 1.88 1.71
N ASN A 88 8.20 0.63 1.80
CA ASN A 88 8.28 -0.36 0.72
C ASN A 88 6.91 -0.80 0.19
N HIS A 89 5.82 -0.18 0.64
CA HIS A 89 4.46 -0.48 0.22
C HIS A 89 4.08 -1.97 0.33
N PRO A 90 4.24 -2.63 1.50
CA PRO A 90 3.80 -4.00 1.67
C PRO A 90 2.28 -4.11 1.44
N THR A 91 1.88 -5.04 0.60
CA THR A 91 0.46 -5.23 0.23
C THR A 91 -0.37 -5.87 1.33
N LEU A 92 0.29 -6.56 2.26
CA LEU A 92 -0.31 -7.24 3.41
C LEU A 92 0.38 -6.75 4.70
N MET A 93 0.26 -5.46 5.00
CA MET A 93 0.85 -4.83 6.18
C MET A 93 0.44 -5.54 7.48
N GLU A 94 -0.81 -5.99 7.58
CA GLU A 94 -1.35 -6.68 8.77
C GLU A 94 -0.67 -8.02 9.07
N LYS A 95 0.08 -8.58 8.11
CA LYS A 95 0.82 -9.84 8.29
C LYS A 95 2.26 -9.67 8.76
N LEU A 96 2.78 -8.47 8.68
CA LEU A 96 4.08 -8.13 9.24
C LEU A 96 4.00 -8.12 10.77
N ASN A 97 5.08 -8.51 11.44
CA ASN A 97 5.17 -8.35 12.89
C ASN A 97 5.30 -6.85 13.27
N TYR A 98 5.19 -6.57 14.57
CA TYR A 98 5.21 -5.20 15.09
C TYR A 98 6.47 -4.41 14.68
N ASP A 99 7.65 -5.04 14.82
CA ASP A 99 8.92 -4.36 14.51
C ASP A 99 9.11 -4.11 13.02
N GLU A 100 8.66 -5.02 12.17
CA GLU A 100 8.65 -4.84 10.72
C GLU A 100 7.73 -3.68 10.32
N GLN A 101 6.50 -3.63 10.84
CA GLN A 101 5.57 -2.52 10.60
C GLN A 101 6.14 -1.21 11.10
N LYS A 102 6.70 -1.18 12.30
CA LYS A 102 7.33 0.00 12.88
C LYS A 102 8.44 0.52 11.99
N ASN A 103 9.34 -0.35 11.54
CA ASN A 103 10.43 0.01 10.64
C ASN A 103 9.93 0.60 9.30
N GLU A 104 8.83 0.06 8.72
CA GLU A 104 8.20 0.59 7.51
C GLU A 104 7.73 2.04 7.69
N TYR A 105 7.09 2.36 8.81
CA TYR A 105 6.56 3.70 9.05
C TYR A 105 7.62 4.68 9.54
N GLU A 106 8.54 4.27 10.41
CA GLU A 106 9.64 5.12 10.86
C GLU A 106 10.55 5.54 9.70
N LYS A 107 10.97 4.61 8.85
CA LYS A 107 11.79 4.94 7.68
C LYS A 107 11.08 5.86 6.71
N CYS A 108 9.79 5.64 6.47
CA CYS A 108 8.99 6.53 5.64
C CYS A 108 8.93 7.94 6.22
N LEU A 109 8.64 8.06 7.53
CA LEU A 109 8.56 9.33 8.23
C LEU A 109 9.86 10.11 8.16
N PHE A 110 11.00 9.48 8.47
CA PHE A 110 12.31 10.12 8.39
C PHE A 110 12.69 10.50 6.96
N SER A 111 12.35 9.65 5.98
CA SER A 111 12.62 9.95 4.56
C SER A 111 11.84 11.18 4.10
N ILE A 112 10.54 11.26 4.41
CA ILE A 112 9.71 12.41 4.05
C ILE A 112 10.21 13.67 4.78
N SER A 113 10.43 13.59 6.09
CA SER A 113 10.96 14.69 6.91
C SER A 113 12.24 15.28 6.30
N SER A 114 13.19 14.41 5.93
CA SER A 114 14.45 14.83 5.29
C SER A 114 14.25 15.46 3.92
N ILE A 115 13.31 14.94 3.10
CA ILE A 115 13.07 15.45 1.75
C ILE A 115 12.41 16.83 1.78
N ILE A 116 11.36 17.01 2.60
CA ILE A 116 10.61 18.27 2.66
C ILE A 116 11.21 19.28 3.66
N GLU A 117 12.29 18.89 4.35
CA GLU A 117 13.00 19.73 5.33
C GLU A 117 12.10 20.23 6.46
N LYS A 118 11.22 19.34 6.95
CA LYS A 118 10.33 19.59 8.09
C LYS A 118 10.59 18.59 9.22
N PRO A 119 10.43 18.99 10.48
CA PRO A 119 10.53 18.06 11.60
C PRO A 119 9.44 16.98 11.51
N THR A 120 9.74 15.79 12.00
CA THR A 120 8.84 14.62 11.93
C THR A 120 7.47 14.87 12.57
N ASN A 121 7.42 15.69 13.60
CA ASN A 121 6.18 16.04 14.29
C ASN A 121 5.24 16.99 13.51
N GLU A 122 5.64 17.49 12.35
CA GLU A 122 4.78 18.23 11.43
C GLU A 122 4.10 17.31 10.37
N ILE A 123 4.56 16.07 10.25
CA ILE A 123 3.99 15.10 9.32
C ILE A 123 2.87 14.34 10.06
N LYS A 124 1.62 14.69 9.81
CA LYS A 124 0.45 14.29 10.59
C LYS A 124 -0.50 13.33 9.86
N PHE A 125 -0.25 13.07 8.59
CA PHE A 125 -1.19 12.37 7.71
C PHE A 125 -0.60 11.07 7.17
N MET A 126 -1.47 10.10 6.92
CA MET A 126 -1.08 8.87 6.22
C MET A 126 -2.24 8.27 5.44
N ALA A 127 -1.94 7.40 4.48
CA ALA A 127 -2.89 6.49 3.87
C ALA A 127 -2.39 5.06 4.03
N HIS A 128 -3.29 4.11 4.35
CA HIS A 128 -2.92 2.71 4.52
C HIS A 128 -2.63 2.06 3.17
N PRO A 129 -1.42 1.47 2.96
CA PRO A 129 -1.09 0.73 1.75
C PRO A 129 -2.10 -0.39 1.52
N CYS A 130 -2.71 -0.43 0.34
CA CYS A 130 -3.74 -1.44 0.00
C CYS A 130 -4.88 -1.58 1.02
N GLY A 131 -5.11 -0.57 1.88
CA GLY A 131 -6.06 -0.67 2.98
C GLY A 131 -5.71 -1.71 4.05
N SER A 132 -4.49 -2.26 4.01
CA SER A 132 -4.02 -3.31 4.90
C SER A 132 -3.42 -2.71 6.18
N TYR A 133 -3.96 -3.09 7.33
CA TYR A 133 -3.49 -2.68 8.66
C TYR A 133 -4.12 -3.55 9.76
N ASN A 134 -3.57 -3.49 10.96
CA ASN A 134 -4.09 -4.13 12.17
C ASN A 134 -3.93 -3.20 13.39
N ASN A 135 -4.18 -3.71 14.58
CA ASN A 135 -4.06 -2.91 15.80
C ASN A 135 -2.63 -2.42 16.06
N ASP A 136 -1.62 -3.23 15.73
CA ASP A 136 -0.21 -2.84 15.86
C ASP A 136 0.10 -1.63 14.96
N THR A 137 -0.42 -1.65 13.71
CA THR A 137 -0.32 -0.52 12.78
C THR A 137 -0.85 0.77 13.40
N LEU A 138 -2.06 0.71 13.97
CA LEU A 138 -2.71 1.87 14.56
C LEU A 138 -1.94 2.40 15.79
N GLU A 139 -1.41 1.49 16.61
CA GLU A 139 -0.59 1.85 17.77
C GLU A 139 0.72 2.52 17.35
N ILE A 140 1.41 1.96 16.34
CA ILE A 140 2.66 2.51 15.78
C ILE A 140 2.42 3.93 15.26
N LEU A 141 1.40 4.12 14.42
CA LEU A 141 1.07 5.42 13.85
C LEU A 141 0.77 6.46 14.93
N LYS A 142 0.04 6.07 15.98
CA LYS A 142 -0.24 6.91 17.14
C LYS A 142 1.04 7.33 17.88
N LYS A 143 1.97 6.38 18.11
CA LYS A 143 3.27 6.65 18.74
C LYS A 143 4.14 7.57 17.88
N LEU A 144 4.03 7.50 16.56
CA LEU A 144 4.72 8.38 15.63
C LEU A 144 4.08 9.78 15.51
N GLY A 145 2.97 10.02 16.19
CA GLY A 145 2.28 11.31 16.18
C GLY A 145 1.44 11.57 14.94
N ILE A 146 1.05 10.51 14.21
CA ILE A 146 0.13 10.62 13.08
C ILE A 146 -1.29 10.84 13.60
N GLU A 147 -1.97 11.85 13.10
CA GLU A 147 -3.28 12.28 13.57
C GLU A 147 -4.42 11.79 12.66
N LEU A 148 -4.19 11.75 11.33
CA LEU A 148 -5.21 11.32 10.37
C LEU A 148 -4.68 10.21 9.46
N GLY A 149 -5.42 9.10 9.40
CA GLY A 149 -5.13 7.95 8.53
C GLY A 149 -6.32 7.62 7.64
N PHE A 150 -6.04 7.44 6.35
CA PHE A 150 -7.06 7.19 5.34
C PHE A 150 -7.03 5.74 4.86
N ARG A 151 -8.19 5.11 4.85
CA ARG A 151 -8.43 3.79 4.26
C ARG A 151 -8.60 3.91 2.75
N ASP A 152 -8.61 2.78 2.07
CA ASP A 152 -8.84 2.69 0.62
C ASP A 152 -10.32 2.54 0.25
N SER A 153 -11.18 2.15 1.21
CA SER A 153 -12.58 1.81 0.97
C SER A 153 -13.51 2.23 2.10
N MET A 154 -14.82 2.18 1.79
CA MET A 154 -15.92 2.39 2.75
C MET A 154 -16.33 1.08 3.47
N ILE A 155 -15.68 -0.05 3.18
CA ILE A 155 -16.05 -1.35 3.75
C ILE A 155 -15.63 -1.43 5.22
N ILE A 156 -16.51 -1.96 6.06
CA ILE A 156 -16.21 -2.28 7.46
C ILE A 156 -15.51 -3.63 7.51
N GLU A 157 -14.27 -3.66 7.98
CA GLU A 157 -13.49 -4.89 8.12
C GLU A 157 -13.48 -5.33 9.58
N SER A 158 -14.49 -6.09 9.98
CA SER A 158 -14.63 -6.58 11.36
C SER A 158 -13.43 -7.42 11.84
N LYS A 159 -12.73 -8.10 10.92
CA LYS A 159 -11.51 -8.86 11.21
C LYS A 159 -10.36 -7.95 11.72
N LYS A 160 -10.39 -6.66 11.41
CA LYS A 160 -9.44 -5.64 11.89
C LYS A 160 -9.97 -4.90 13.13
N GLY A 161 -10.99 -5.41 13.78
CA GLY A 161 -11.58 -4.81 14.98
C GLY A 161 -12.50 -3.62 14.72
N MET A 162 -12.78 -3.32 13.45
CA MET A 162 -13.64 -2.20 13.07
C MET A 162 -15.11 -2.48 13.40
N LYS A 163 -15.74 -1.53 14.07
CA LYS A 163 -17.15 -1.59 14.44
C LYS A 163 -18.04 -0.71 13.57
N LYS A 164 -17.50 0.35 13.02
CA LYS A 164 -18.20 1.34 12.19
C LYS A 164 -17.23 2.05 11.23
N ILE A 165 -17.76 2.69 10.22
CA ILE A 165 -17.02 3.60 9.36
C ILE A 165 -16.51 4.78 10.20
N ASN A 166 -15.27 5.22 9.94
CA ASN A 166 -14.60 6.29 10.68
C ASN A 166 -14.58 6.03 12.21
N ASN A 167 -14.21 4.81 12.58
CA ASN A 167 -14.15 4.38 13.97
C ASN A 167 -13.19 5.23 14.82
N ASN A 168 -12.10 5.70 14.22
CA ASN A 168 -11.17 6.66 14.78
C ASN A 168 -10.50 7.47 13.66
N PHE A 169 -9.71 8.48 14.02
CA PHE A 169 -9.05 9.37 13.04
C PHE A 169 -7.98 8.69 12.18
N LEU A 170 -7.47 7.54 12.59
CA LEU A 170 -6.53 6.75 11.78
C LEU A 170 -7.23 5.76 10.83
N GLU A 171 -8.54 5.72 10.81
CA GLU A 171 -9.36 4.79 10.03
C GLU A 171 -10.44 5.50 9.20
N ILE A 172 -10.14 6.70 8.70
CA ILE A 172 -11.10 7.51 7.93
C ILE A 172 -11.39 6.78 6.61
N ALA A 173 -12.65 6.43 6.43
CA ALA A 173 -13.10 5.75 5.22
C ALA A 173 -13.10 6.69 4.02
N ARG A 174 -12.79 6.15 2.85
CA ARG A 174 -12.65 6.88 1.60
C ARG A 174 -13.31 6.09 0.47
N ALA A 175 -14.13 6.74 -0.35
CA ALA A 175 -14.60 6.17 -1.59
C ALA A 175 -13.54 6.37 -2.67
N ASN A 176 -13.18 5.30 -3.38
CA ASN A 176 -12.33 5.43 -4.56
C ASN A 176 -13.15 5.86 -5.79
N HIS A 177 -12.47 6.31 -6.84
CA HIS A 177 -13.12 6.78 -8.06
C HIS A 177 -14.03 5.72 -8.74
N SER A 178 -13.64 4.44 -8.68
CA SER A 178 -14.43 3.33 -9.24
C SER A 178 -15.75 3.14 -8.47
N ASP A 179 -15.74 3.34 -7.15
CA ASP A 179 -16.96 3.24 -6.34
C ASP A 179 -17.88 4.43 -6.58
N ILE A 180 -17.31 5.62 -6.81
CA ILE A 180 -18.07 6.82 -7.17
C ILE A 180 -18.69 6.61 -8.56
N TYR A 181 -17.91 6.19 -9.54
CA TYR A 181 -18.40 5.94 -10.91
C TYR A 181 -19.57 4.97 -10.94
N LYS A 182 -19.51 3.85 -10.18
CA LYS A 182 -20.62 2.88 -10.09
C LYS A 182 -21.92 3.44 -9.51
N LYS A 183 -21.84 4.54 -8.75
CA LYS A 183 -23.01 5.16 -8.12
C LYS A 183 -23.68 6.21 -9.00
N ILE A 184 -22.98 6.72 -10.00
CA ILE A 184 -23.47 7.77 -10.90
C ILE A 184 -23.71 7.28 -12.33
N SER A 185 -23.31 6.06 -12.66
CA SER A 185 -23.60 5.35 -13.92
C SER A 185 -24.78 4.39 -13.73
#